data_9f5f0abf92e2825bee230e0d8f549773
#
_entry.id   9f5f0abf92e2825bee230e0d8f549773
#
_cell.length_a   1.000
_cell.length_b   1.000
_cell.length_c   1.000
_cell.angle_alpha   90.00
_cell.angle_beta   90.00
_cell.angle_gamma   90.00
#
_symmetry.space_group_name_H-M   'P 1'
#
loop_
_entity.id
_entity.type
_entity.pdbx_description
1 polymer ?
#
loop_
_entity_poly.entity_id
_entity_poly.type
_entity_poly.pdbx_seq_one_letter_code
_entity_poly.pdbx_strand_id
1 'polypeptide(L)'
;MNGGVIGFGAVGCGGFGLFALQQLVQVPGLDLVAVTDVSGQAAAGAGELFGVDVAAGLDALLERDDVDAVYIATPPYLHHDQAMRALAAGKHVICENPLAIDLDDGAEMITEAGRRDRVLVTDFPQRYDPLFEAVARLLPSGSLGQFLHGSLEDLVSDRTLPPDHWFWDRSKSGGIFLEHGVHFFDLFAGWLGTGRVQTARIGVRPGSVVEEQAGCTVRYDGGGWVDFYDGFRQASSTDRQTLKLYFELGDVILLDWIPARVRVNALVPPSQTRVVTEMFPGARLDIVERYAAPSREYWSRGAEQEPDQVVDMPDPLDPPGPPDTAGREILKTRRYGELLRAMFTDQAAWIRDRDHPRRVTEAGGYDALATAHEADRLAKLTGLAVDEDLTTVYGRRPDHEFRRP
;
A
#
# COMPACT_ATOMS: atom_id res chain seq x y z
N MET A 1 24.17 -19.96 -11.98
CA MET A 1 23.94 -20.30 -10.56
C MET A 1 23.05 -21.54 -10.56
N ASN A 2 23.46 -22.61 -9.91
CA ASN A 2 22.65 -23.83 -9.77
C ASN A 2 21.31 -23.42 -9.14
N GLY A 3 20.20 -24.09 -9.51
CA GLY A 3 18.86 -23.86 -8.95
C GLY A 3 18.80 -24.07 -7.43
N GLY A 4 19.64 -23.35 -6.72
CA GLY A 4 19.94 -23.44 -5.31
C GLY A 4 19.02 -22.62 -4.46
N VAL A 5 19.05 -22.89 -3.18
CA VAL A 5 18.42 -22.11 -2.13
C VAL A 5 19.05 -20.72 -2.09
N ILE A 6 18.24 -19.67 -1.95
CA ILE A 6 18.69 -18.29 -1.74
C ILE A 6 18.77 -18.04 -0.25
N GLY A 7 19.96 -17.71 0.26
CA GLY A 7 20.18 -17.37 1.66
C GLY A 7 19.80 -15.91 1.94
N PHE A 8 18.92 -15.68 2.89
CA PHE A 8 18.50 -14.36 3.34
C PHE A 8 19.15 -14.00 4.68
N GLY A 9 19.73 -12.82 4.73
CA GLY A 9 20.01 -12.12 5.98
C GLY A 9 18.90 -11.12 6.27
N ALA A 10 18.59 -10.86 7.55
CA ALA A 10 17.61 -9.87 7.93
C ALA A 10 18.18 -8.80 8.86
N VAL A 11 17.81 -7.55 8.60
CA VAL A 11 18.16 -6.36 9.40
C VAL A 11 16.88 -5.73 9.93
N GLY A 12 16.71 -5.74 11.25
CA GLY A 12 15.47 -5.31 11.89
C GLY A 12 14.60 -6.50 12.29
N CYS A 13 14.50 -6.75 13.59
CA CYS A 13 13.74 -7.84 14.20
C CYS A 13 12.56 -7.30 15.03
N GLY A 14 11.98 -6.16 14.61
CA GLY A 14 10.78 -5.57 15.20
C GLY A 14 9.51 -6.33 14.84
N GLY A 15 8.36 -5.81 15.29
CA GLY A 15 7.07 -6.51 15.12
C GLY A 15 6.77 -6.90 13.68
N PHE A 16 6.88 -5.94 12.74
CA PHE A 16 6.63 -6.23 11.32
C PHE A 16 7.74 -7.10 10.71
N GLY A 17 9.02 -6.82 11.02
CA GLY A 17 10.14 -7.64 10.55
C GLY A 17 9.98 -9.11 10.92
N LEU A 18 9.63 -9.41 12.18
CA LEU A 18 9.34 -10.80 12.62
C LEU A 18 8.18 -11.42 11.84
N PHE A 19 7.09 -10.66 11.60
CA PHE A 19 5.96 -11.15 10.82
C PHE A 19 6.37 -11.49 9.39
N ALA A 20 7.13 -10.63 8.72
CA ALA A 20 7.62 -10.86 7.38
C ALA A 20 8.58 -12.06 7.30
N LEU A 21 9.49 -12.19 8.27
CA LEU A 21 10.41 -13.32 8.36
C LEU A 21 9.68 -14.66 8.56
N GLN A 22 8.58 -14.66 9.35
CA GLN A 22 7.71 -15.85 9.48
C GLN A 22 7.10 -16.27 8.12
N GLN A 23 6.91 -15.32 7.21
CA GLN A 23 6.43 -15.63 5.87
C GLN A 23 7.56 -16.07 4.93
N LEU A 24 8.72 -15.42 5.02
CA LEU A 24 9.90 -15.75 4.21
C LEU A 24 10.30 -17.22 4.38
N VAL A 25 10.41 -17.70 5.60
CA VAL A 25 10.82 -19.09 5.88
C VAL A 25 9.81 -20.15 5.38
N GLN A 26 8.62 -19.75 4.98
CA GLN A 26 7.62 -20.63 4.36
C GLN A 26 7.74 -20.70 2.83
N VAL A 27 8.59 -19.87 2.21
CA VAL A 27 8.74 -19.86 0.75
C VAL A 27 9.76 -20.91 0.33
N PRO A 28 9.39 -21.91 -0.49
CA PRO A 28 10.31 -22.96 -0.93
C PRO A 28 11.54 -22.40 -1.64
N GLY A 29 12.71 -22.83 -1.20
CA GLY A 29 13.99 -22.43 -1.78
C GLY A 29 14.49 -21.06 -1.30
N LEU A 30 13.91 -20.51 -0.24
CA LEU A 30 14.47 -19.40 0.53
C LEU A 30 14.82 -19.89 1.93
N ASP A 31 16.00 -19.56 2.41
CA ASP A 31 16.45 -19.85 3.77
C ASP A 31 16.83 -18.55 4.48
N LEU A 32 16.26 -18.31 5.65
CA LEU A 32 16.77 -17.30 6.58
C LEU A 32 18.02 -17.90 7.25
N VAL A 33 19.18 -17.27 7.05
CA VAL A 33 20.46 -17.81 7.56
C VAL A 33 21.02 -17.01 8.73
N ALA A 34 20.71 -15.72 8.78
CA ALA A 34 21.15 -14.88 9.90
C ALA A 34 20.26 -13.64 10.07
N VAL A 35 20.21 -13.12 11.30
CA VAL A 35 19.48 -11.90 11.66
C VAL A 35 20.40 -10.93 12.41
N THR A 36 20.08 -9.64 12.33
CA THR A 36 20.71 -8.60 13.17
C THR A 36 19.71 -7.50 13.52
N ASP A 37 19.88 -6.91 14.68
CA ASP A 37 19.09 -5.76 15.16
C ASP A 37 19.96 -4.91 16.08
N VAL A 38 19.69 -3.60 16.17
CA VAL A 38 20.35 -2.71 17.12
C VAL A 38 20.04 -3.11 18.57
N SER A 39 18.86 -3.70 18.81
CA SER A 39 18.50 -4.35 20.06
C SER A 39 19.02 -5.78 20.07
N GLY A 40 20.08 -6.03 20.86
CA GLY A 40 20.61 -7.38 21.03
C GLY A 40 19.56 -8.39 21.55
N GLN A 41 18.57 -7.92 22.32
CA GLN A 41 17.45 -8.76 22.79
C GLN A 41 16.52 -9.16 21.64
N ALA A 42 16.18 -8.20 20.74
CA ALA A 42 15.35 -8.49 19.58
C ALA A 42 16.05 -9.47 18.62
N ALA A 43 17.35 -9.22 18.34
CA ALA A 43 18.16 -10.12 17.52
C ALA A 43 18.25 -11.54 18.10
N ALA A 44 18.52 -11.65 19.41
CA ALA A 44 18.59 -12.95 20.07
C ALA A 44 17.25 -13.70 20.06
N GLY A 45 16.13 -12.99 20.31
CA GLY A 45 14.79 -13.58 20.24
C GLY A 45 14.43 -14.07 18.84
N ALA A 46 14.81 -13.33 17.80
CA ALA A 46 14.62 -13.75 16.41
C ALA A 46 15.51 -14.95 16.06
N GLY A 47 16.77 -14.93 16.47
CA GLY A 47 17.70 -16.05 16.28
C GLY A 47 17.19 -17.35 16.90
N GLU A 48 16.66 -17.28 18.14
CA GLU A 48 16.04 -18.42 18.83
C GLU A 48 14.75 -18.87 18.11
N LEU A 49 13.86 -17.93 17.73
CA LEU A 49 12.58 -18.22 17.09
C LEU A 49 12.76 -18.98 15.76
N PHE A 50 13.73 -18.58 14.96
CA PHE A 50 13.96 -19.16 13.63
C PHE A 50 15.08 -20.22 13.61
N GLY A 51 15.83 -20.37 14.70
CA GLY A 51 16.96 -21.29 14.75
C GLY A 51 18.13 -20.88 13.85
N VAL A 52 18.39 -19.56 13.72
CA VAL A 52 19.41 -18.98 12.85
C VAL A 52 20.45 -18.18 13.61
N ASP A 53 21.57 -17.88 12.97
CA ASP A 53 22.66 -17.12 13.56
C ASP A 53 22.24 -15.66 13.84
N VAL A 54 22.82 -15.10 14.90
CA VAL A 54 22.73 -13.67 15.21
C VAL A 54 24.06 -13.00 14.81
N ALA A 55 24.03 -12.19 13.77
CA ALA A 55 25.21 -11.43 13.34
C ALA A 55 25.45 -10.22 14.30
N ALA A 56 26.71 -9.90 14.53
CA ALA A 56 27.10 -8.81 15.46
C ALA A 56 26.71 -7.40 14.96
N GLY A 57 26.22 -7.29 13.73
CA GLY A 57 25.79 -6.06 13.08
C GLY A 57 25.69 -6.26 11.58
N LEU A 58 25.32 -5.19 10.87
CA LEU A 58 25.12 -5.23 9.42
C LEU A 58 26.39 -5.71 8.67
N ASP A 59 27.57 -5.20 9.02
CA ASP A 59 28.82 -5.60 8.33
C ASP A 59 29.06 -7.11 8.45
N ALA A 60 28.94 -7.64 9.67
CA ALA A 60 29.13 -9.08 9.90
C ALA A 60 28.08 -9.93 9.17
N LEU A 61 26.86 -9.40 8.97
CA LEU A 61 25.83 -10.05 8.16
C LEU A 61 26.23 -10.05 6.67
N LEU A 62 26.73 -8.93 6.17
CA LEU A 62 27.10 -8.75 4.76
C LEU A 62 28.36 -9.49 4.34
N GLU A 63 29.27 -9.75 5.27
CA GLU A 63 30.49 -10.54 5.04
C GLU A 63 30.24 -12.05 4.89
N ARG A 64 29.03 -12.53 5.18
CA ARG A 64 28.67 -13.95 5.07
C ARG A 64 28.54 -14.38 3.62
N ASP A 65 29.19 -15.48 3.27
CA ASP A 65 29.13 -16.10 1.94
C ASP A 65 27.78 -16.81 1.68
N ASP A 66 27.06 -17.18 2.75
CA ASP A 66 25.77 -17.85 2.67
C ASP A 66 24.57 -16.88 2.63
N VAL A 67 24.80 -15.57 2.66
CA VAL A 67 23.79 -14.53 2.44
C VAL A 67 23.86 -14.07 0.99
N ASP A 68 22.78 -14.31 0.25
CA ASP A 68 22.60 -13.83 -1.15
C ASP A 68 21.76 -12.55 -1.20
N ALA A 69 20.79 -12.43 -0.31
CA ALA A 69 19.84 -11.32 -0.24
C ALA A 69 19.64 -10.82 1.19
N VAL A 70 19.31 -9.54 1.33
CA VAL A 70 19.01 -8.92 2.62
C VAL A 70 17.59 -8.38 2.63
N TYR A 71 16.86 -8.72 3.69
CA TYR A 71 15.59 -8.09 4.01
C TYR A 71 15.82 -7.00 5.05
N ILE A 72 15.45 -5.75 4.72
CA ILE A 72 15.62 -4.57 5.57
C ILE A 72 14.26 -4.16 6.12
N ALA A 73 14.08 -4.31 7.44
CA ALA A 73 12.85 -3.98 8.17
C ALA A 73 13.14 -3.04 9.37
N THR A 74 13.97 -2.06 9.12
CA THR A 74 14.34 -1.02 10.08
C THR A 74 13.49 0.24 9.87
N PRO A 75 13.57 1.26 10.74
CA PRO A 75 12.95 2.55 10.47
C PRO A 75 13.50 3.21 9.19
N PRO A 76 12.66 3.97 8.43
CA PRO A 76 12.97 4.47 7.09
C PRO A 76 14.27 5.26 6.94
N TYR A 77 14.66 6.04 7.94
CA TYR A 77 15.91 6.83 7.91
C TYR A 77 17.20 6.00 7.84
N LEU A 78 17.11 4.68 8.04
CA LEU A 78 18.24 3.75 7.94
C LEU A 78 18.29 3.02 6.60
N HIS A 79 17.21 3.07 5.81
CA HIS A 79 17.07 2.25 4.61
C HIS A 79 18.16 2.53 3.58
N HIS A 80 18.47 3.81 3.31
CA HIS A 80 19.49 4.19 2.34
C HIS A 80 20.87 3.62 2.70
N ASP A 81 21.39 3.92 3.89
CA ASP A 81 22.72 3.41 4.30
C ASP A 81 22.81 1.90 4.26
N GLN A 82 21.77 1.22 4.79
CA GLN A 82 21.76 -0.24 4.87
C GLN A 82 21.66 -0.89 3.49
N ALA A 83 20.80 -0.37 2.61
CA ALA A 83 20.64 -0.89 1.26
C ALA A 83 21.88 -0.64 0.40
N MET A 84 22.49 0.57 0.48
CA MET A 84 23.71 0.88 -0.24
C MET A 84 24.87 -0.03 0.15
N ARG A 85 25.02 -0.31 1.44
CA ARG A 85 26.05 -1.24 1.95
C ARG A 85 25.78 -2.67 1.50
N ALA A 86 24.51 -3.12 1.54
CA ALA A 86 24.13 -4.45 1.06
C ALA A 86 24.40 -4.61 -0.45
N LEU A 87 23.99 -3.62 -1.25
CA LEU A 87 24.25 -3.59 -2.69
C LEU A 87 25.76 -3.56 -2.97
N ALA A 88 26.54 -2.76 -2.24
CA ALA A 88 28.00 -2.68 -2.35
C ALA A 88 28.66 -4.04 -2.06
N ALA A 89 28.13 -4.79 -1.09
CA ALA A 89 28.56 -6.16 -0.78
C ALA A 89 28.05 -7.20 -1.81
N GLY A 90 27.35 -6.78 -2.86
CA GLY A 90 26.84 -7.65 -3.92
C GLY A 90 25.60 -8.45 -3.53
N LYS A 91 24.88 -8.03 -2.48
CA LYS A 91 23.65 -8.69 -2.04
C LYS A 91 22.43 -8.09 -2.78
N HIS A 92 21.39 -8.90 -2.99
CA HIS A 92 20.07 -8.44 -3.36
C HIS A 92 19.39 -7.79 -2.15
N VAL A 93 18.49 -6.84 -2.38
CA VAL A 93 17.81 -6.11 -1.30
C VAL A 93 16.30 -6.12 -1.51
N ILE A 94 15.57 -6.54 -0.48
CA ILE A 94 14.15 -6.26 -0.30
C ILE A 94 14.06 -5.34 0.90
N CYS A 95 13.53 -4.14 0.69
CA CYS A 95 13.48 -3.09 1.69
C CYS A 95 12.03 -2.76 2.05
N GLU A 96 11.74 -2.61 3.32
CA GLU A 96 10.47 -2.07 3.77
C GLU A 96 10.23 -0.68 3.18
N ASN A 97 8.97 -0.33 3.09
CA ASN A 97 8.56 0.99 2.65
C ASN A 97 8.74 2.06 3.77
N PRO A 98 8.91 3.33 3.37
CA PRO A 98 9.26 3.82 2.03
C PRO A 98 10.67 3.37 1.62
N LEU A 99 10.96 3.38 0.31
CA LEU A 99 12.29 3.04 -0.20
C LEU A 99 13.41 3.83 0.51
N ALA A 100 13.19 5.12 0.68
CA ALA A 100 14.04 6.06 1.43
C ALA A 100 13.17 7.20 1.95
N ILE A 101 13.72 8.09 2.80
CA ILE A 101 13.06 9.33 3.20
C ILE A 101 13.42 10.52 2.31
N ASP A 102 14.38 10.37 1.41
CA ASP A 102 14.80 11.39 0.45
C ASP A 102 14.78 10.85 -0.98
N LEU A 103 14.43 11.72 -1.96
CA LEU A 103 14.39 11.33 -3.36
C LEU A 103 15.76 11.04 -3.94
N ASP A 104 16.76 11.83 -3.57
CA ASP A 104 18.13 11.66 -4.06
C ASP A 104 18.71 10.34 -3.53
N ASP A 105 18.44 9.98 -2.28
CA ASP A 105 18.78 8.71 -1.67
C ASP A 105 18.12 7.53 -2.42
N GLY A 106 16.82 7.65 -2.71
CA GLY A 106 16.09 6.63 -3.49
C GLY A 106 16.66 6.46 -4.90
N ALA A 107 17.02 7.54 -5.58
CA ALA A 107 17.64 7.52 -6.90
C ALA A 107 19.04 6.89 -6.88
N GLU A 108 19.83 7.17 -5.84
CA GLU A 108 21.14 6.56 -5.65
C GLU A 108 21.05 5.06 -5.45
N MET A 109 20.12 4.60 -4.60
CA MET A 109 19.87 3.18 -4.36
C MET A 109 19.52 2.44 -5.65
N ILE A 110 18.62 2.98 -6.48
CA ILE A 110 18.23 2.38 -7.78
C ILE A 110 19.43 2.33 -8.73
N THR A 111 20.18 3.42 -8.80
CA THR A 111 21.38 3.50 -9.66
C THR A 111 22.41 2.43 -9.27
N GLU A 112 22.66 2.28 -7.98
CA GLU A 112 23.59 1.29 -7.46
C GLU A 112 23.10 -0.16 -7.70
N ALA A 113 21.81 -0.42 -7.48
CA ALA A 113 21.20 -1.72 -7.76
C ALA A 113 21.37 -2.11 -9.23
N GLY A 114 21.07 -1.18 -10.15
CA GLY A 114 21.27 -1.40 -11.60
C GLY A 114 22.73 -1.59 -11.96
N ARG A 115 23.65 -0.80 -11.40
CA ARG A 115 25.09 -0.93 -11.64
C ARG A 115 25.65 -2.28 -11.19
N ARG A 116 25.06 -2.85 -10.13
CA ARG A 116 25.47 -4.14 -9.57
C ARG A 116 24.73 -5.33 -10.13
N ASP A 117 23.72 -5.12 -10.94
CA ASP A 117 22.78 -6.17 -11.37
C ASP A 117 22.19 -6.93 -10.17
N ARG A 118 21.63 -6.15 -9.22
CA ARG A 118 20.99 -6.70 -8.02
C ARG A 118 19.53 -6.26 -7.95
N VAL A 119 18.71 -7.08 -7.32
CA VAL A 119 17.36 -6.68 -6.90
C VAL A 119 17.51 -5.57 -5.88
N LEU A 120 16.74 -4.52 -6.07
CA LEU A 120 16.30 -3.60 -5.04
C LEU A 120 14.79 -3.47 -5.20
N VAL A 121 14.01 -3.84 -4.22
CA VAL A 121 12.56 -3.72 -4.30
C VAL A 121 12.01 -3.21 -2.98
N THR A 122 11.02 -2.32 -3.07
CA THR A 122 10.23 -1.89 -1.91
C THR A 122 9.13 -2.89 -1.62
N ASP A 123 8.91 -3.21 -0.36
CA ASP A 123 7.84 -4.12 0.07
C ASP A 123 6.46 -3.49 -0.13
N PHE A 124 5.85 -3.78 -1.29
CA PHE A 124 4.48 -3.43 -1.63
C PHE A 124 3.63 -4.68 -1.90
N PRO A 125 3.29 -5.43 -0.88
CA PRO A 125 2.66 -6.75 -1.02
C PRO A 125 1.24 -6.68 -1.57
N GLN A 126 0.54 -5.54 -1.44
CA GLN A 126 -0.80 -5.34 -1.99
C GLN A 126 -0.85 -5.49 -3.53
N ARG A 127 0.27 -5.27 -4.23
CA ARG A 127 0.41 -5.55 -5.67
C ARG A 127 0.16 -7.02 -6.03
N TYR A 128 0.30 -7.93 -5.07
CA TYR A 128 0.08 -9.37 -5.23
C TYR A 128 -1.34 -9.80 -4.83
N ASP A 129 -2.19 -8.87 -4.41
CA ASP A 129 -3.56 -9.17 -4.03
C ASP A 129 -4.41 -9.51 -5.25
N PRO A 130 -5.15 -10.64 -5.25
CA PRO A 130 -6.08 -10.98 -6.33
C PRO A 130 -7.13 -9.91 -6.60
N LEU A 131 -7.55 -9.12 -5.60
CA LEU A 131 -8.46 -7.99 -5.83
C LEU A 131 -7.77 -6.83 -6.55
N PHE A 132 -6.47 -6.60 -6.27
CA PHE A 132 -5.68 -5.68 -7.06
C PHE A 132 -5.65 -6.09 -8.53
N GLU A 133 -5.41 -7.38 -8.81
CA GLU A 133 -5.41 -7.92 -10.17
C GLU A 133 -6.78 -7.84 -10.84
N ALA A 134 -7.85 -8.07 -10.08
CA ALA A 134 -9.22 -7.96 -10.59
C ALA A 134 -9.50 -6.53 -11.06
N VAL A 135 -9.13 -5.52 -10.28
CA VAL A 135 -9.25 -4.11 -10.65
C VAL A 135 -8.37 -3.78 -11.86
N ALA A 136 -7.13 -4.27 -11.89
CA ALA A 136 -6.21 -4.07 -13.01
C ALA A 136 -6.74 -4.64 -14.34
N ARG A 137 -7.54 -5.71 -14.28
CA ARG A 137 -8.25 -6.27 -15.45
C ARG A 137 -9.54 -5.50 -15.78
N LEU A 138 -10.25 -5.02 -14.77
CA LEU A 138 -11.52 -4.31 -14.93
C LEU A 138 -11.34 -2.97 -15.64
N LEU A 139 -10.32 -2.19 -15.25
CA LEU A 139 -10.06 -0.86 -15.79
C LEU A 139 -9.96 -0.84 -17.33
N PRO A 140 -9.10 -1.65 -17.98
CA PRO A 140 -9.01 -1.66 -19.44
C PRO A 140 -10.15 -2.39 -20.13
N SER A 141 -10.98 -3.17 -19.42
CA SER A 141 -12.06 -3.93 -20.02
C SER A 141 -13.19 -3.04 -20.59
N GLY A 142 -13.34 -1.83 -20.05
CA GLY A 142 -14.44 -0.93 -20.37
C GLY A 142 -15.81 -1.43 -19.93
N SER A 143 -15.90 -2.52 -19.17
CA SER A 143 -17.18 -3.11 -18.73
C SER A 143 -18.02 -2.15 -17.89
N LEU A 144 -17.40 -1.29 -17.11
CA LEU A 144 -18.05 -0.24 -16.34
C LEU A 144 -17.93 1.17 -16.96
N GLY A 145 -17.53 1.27 -18.22
CA GLY A 145 -17.22 2.54 -18.87
C GLY A 145 -15.85 3.10 -18.42
N GLN A 146 -15.66 4.41 -18.58
CA GLN A 146 -14.43 5.08 -18.22
C GLN A 146 -14.31 5.21 -16.69
N PHE A 147 -13.09 5.09 -16.18
CA PHE A 147 -12.77 5.48 -14.82
C PHE A 147 -12.87 7.00 -14.68
N LEU A 148 -13.58 7.47 -13.67
CA LEU A 148 -13.85 8.90 -13.46
C LEU A 148 -13.10 9.44 -12.24
N HIS A 149 -13.20 8.72 -11.13
CA HIS A 149 -12.71 9.19 -9.84
C HIS A 149 -12.36 8.02 -8.92
N GLY A 150 -11.35 8.19 -8.09
CA GLY A 150 -11.03 7.29 -6.99
C GLY A 150 -10.97 8.02 -5.68
N SER A 151 -11.14 7.30 -4.59
CA SER A 151 -10.86 7.83 -3.25
C SER A 151 -10.29 6.75 -2.35
N LEU A 152 -9.37 7.15 -1.50
CA LEU A 152 -8.88 6.37 -0.38
C LEU A 152 -9.18 7.13 0.91
N GLU A 153 -9.81 6.46 1.86
CA GLU A 153 -9.92 6.89 3.25
C GLU A 153 -9.25 5.84 4.14
N ASP A 154 -8.11 6.21 4.70
CA ASP A 154 -7.40 5.40 5.69
C ASP A 154 -7.55 6.03 7.06
N LEU A 155 -8.41 5.46 7.87
CA LEU A 155 -8.77 5.93 9.20
C LEU A 155 -8.23 4.97 10.24
N VAL A 156 -7.11 5.32 10.85
CA VAL A 156 -6.32 4.46 11.73
C VAL A 156 -6.27 5.04 13.15
N SER A 157 -6.18 4.16 14.12
CA SER A 157 -5.90 4.51 15.50
C SER A 157 -4.39 4.61 15.74
N ASP A 158 -3.97 5.62 16.49
CA ASP A 158 -2.60 5.73 16.98
C ASP A 158 -2.32 4.87 18.24
N ARG A 159 -3.29 4.05 18.65
CA ARG A 159 -3.23 3.27 19.91
C ARG A 159 -2.00 2.37 20.04
N THR A 160 -1.51 1.85 18.92
CA THR A 160 -0.35 0.95 18.87
C THR A 160 0.97 1.69 18.67
N LEU A 161 0.93 3.01 18.48
CA LEU A 161 2.07 3.88 18.23
C LEU A 161 2.27 4.80 19.45
N PRO A 162 3.12 4.46 20.43
CA PRO A 162 3.36 5.32 21.58
C PRO A 162 3.91 6.69 21.15
N PRO A 163 3.77 7.73 21.99
CA PRO A 163 4.13 9.10 21.60
C PRO A 163 5.61 9.31 21.23
N ASP A 164 6.49 8.44 21.69
CA ASP A 164 7.93 8.43 21.41
C ASP A 164 8.33 7.50 20.27
N HIS A 165 7.36 6.90 19.58
CA HIS A 165 7.61 6.04 18.43
C HIS A 165 8.23 6.84 17.28
N TRP A 166 9.22 6.27 16.60
CA TRP A 166 9.93 6.90 15.48
C TRP A 166 8.99 7.37 14.34
N PHE A 167 7.83 6.78 14.20
CA PHE A 167 6.80 7.15 13.24
C PHE A 167 6.42 8.64 13.34
N TRP A 168 6.31 9.16 14.57
CA TRP A 168 5.96 10.56 14.84
C TRP A 168 7.10 11.54 14.65
N ASP A 169 8.33 11.05 14.54
CA ASP A 169 9.52 11.84 14.27
C ASP A 169 9.75 11.92 12.76
N ARG A 170 9.37 13.06 12.19
CA ARG A 170 9.49 13.28 10.74
C ARG A 170 10.91 13.08 10.21
N SER A 171 11.95 13.33 11.02
CA SER A 171 13.32 13.08 10.60
C SER A 171 13.65 11.61 10.43
N LYS A 172 12.78 10.73 10.95
CA LYS A 172 12.94 9.27 10.88
C LYS A 172 11.96 8.60 9.95
N SER A 173 10.72 9.12 9.88
CA SER A 173 9.65 8.56 9.06
C SER A 173 9.51 9.24 7.70
N GLY A 174 9.92 10.50 7.58
CA GLY A 174 9.63 11.35 6.43
C GLY A 174 8.24 12.02 6.51
N GLY A 175 7.38 11.62 7.45
CA GLY A 175 6.00 12.08 7.61
C GLY A 175 4.98 11.12 6.99
N ILE A 176 3.68 11.39 7.20
CA ILE A 176 2.59 10.47 6.87
C ILE A 176 2.55 10.13 5.38
N PHE A 177 2.76 11.08 4.47
CA PHE A 177 2.77 10.78 3.04
C PHE A 177 3.85 9.78 2.64
N LEU A 178 5.04 9.87 3.25
CA LEU A 178 6.17 9.02 2.91
C LEU A 178 6.08 7.65 3.60
N GLU A 179 5.74 7.63 4.88
CA GLU A 179 5.74 6.39 5.65
C GLU A 179 4.49 5.55 5.34
N HIS A 180 3.34 6.21 5.13
CA HIS A 180 2.06 5.53 4.99
C HIS A 180 1.42 5.70 3.61
N GLY A 181 1.35 6.92 3.10
CA GLY A 181 0.73 7.23 1.81
C GLY A 181 1.33 6.49 0.62
N VAL A 182 2.63 6.16 0.66
CA VAL A 182 3.33 5.44 -0.42
C VAL A 182 2.69 4.12 -0.81
N HIS A 183 2.09 3.40 0.13
CA HIS A 183 1.36 2.15 -0.15
C HIS A 183 0.23 2.36 -1.17
N PHE A 184 -0.51 3.45 -1.00
CA PHE A 184 -1.67 3.75 -1.82
C PHE A 184 -1.30 4.45 -3.11
N PHE A 185 -0.25 5.28 -3.08
CA PHE A 185 0.31 5.86 -4.31
C PHE A 185 0.82 4.76 -5.25
N ASP A 186 1.52 3.76 -4.70
CA ASP A 186 1.95 2.59 -5.47
C ASP A 186 0.76 1.81 -6.04
N LEU A 187 -0.28 1.54 -5.24
CA LEU A 187 -1.49 0.83 -5.67
C LEU A 187 -2.13 1.50 -6.88
N PHE A 188 -2.43 2.79 -6.77
CA PHE A 188 -3.06 3.54 -7.85
C PHE A 188 -2.14 3.73 -9.06
N ALA A 189 -0.83 3.90 -8.85
CA ALA A 189 0.14 3.93 -9.95
C ALA A 189 0.14 2.60 -10.73
N GLY A 190 -0.02 1.49 -10.06
CA GLY A 190 -0.15 0.19 -10.69
C GLY A 190 -1.39 -0.01 -11.55
N TRP A 191 -2.45 0.71 -11.25
CA TRP A 191 -3.70 0.68 -12.02
C TRP A 191 -3.77 1.73 -13.11
N LEU A 192 -3.27 2.94 -12.83
CA LEU A 192 -3.55 4.14 -13.60
C LEU A 192 -2.30 4.80 -14.19
N GLY A 193 -1.11 4.25 -13.94
CA GLY A 193 0.15 4.84 -14.39
C GLY A 193 0.64 5.96 -13.49
N THR A 194 1.47 6.87 -14.02
CA THR A 194 2.13 7.91 -13.23
C THR A 194 1.12 8.92 -12.68
N GLY A 195 1.24 9.20 -11.39
CA GLY A 195 0.46 10.22 -10.68
C GLY A 195 1.14 11.59 -10.66
N ARG A 196 0.33 12.67 -10.63
CA ARG A 196 0.79 14.05 -10.42
C ARG A 196 -0.10 14.71 -9.38
N VAL A 197 0.49 15.15 -8.28
CA VAL A 197 -0.24 15.76 -7.17
C VAL A 197 -0.76 17.14 -7.60
N GLN A 198 -2.03 17.38 -7.37
CA GLN A 198 -2.70 18.65 -7.72
C GLN A 198 -2.86 19.54 -6.48
N THR A 199 -3.22 18.94 -5.36
CA THR A 199 -3.39 19.61 -4.07
C THR A 199 -2.92 18.69 -2.95
N ALA A 200 -2.42 19.26 -1.86
CA ALA A 200 -2.08 18.50 -0.67
C ALA A 200 -2.23 19.35 0.60
N ARG A 201 -2.45 18.68 1.72
CA ARG A 201 -2.56 19.28 3.06
C ARG A 201 -2.07 18.31 4.12
N ILE A 202 -1.52 18.86 5.19
CA ILE A 202 -1.14 18.13 6.40
C ILE A 202 -1.81 18.81 7.60
N GLY A 203 -2.44 18.01 8.44
CA GLY A 203 -2.97 18.44 9.73
C GLY A 203 -2.08 17.96 10.85
N VAL A 204 -1.72 18.86 11.77
CA VAL A 204 -0.94 18.54 12.95
C VAL A 204 -1.82 18.42 14.19
N ARG A 205 -1.37 17.65 15.15
CA ARG A 205 -2.03 17.50 16.45
C ARG A 205 -2.04 18.84 17.18
N PRO A 206 -3.18 19.30 17.72
CA PRO A 206 -3.26 20.59 18.42
C PRO A 206 -2.20 20.74 19.51
N GLY A 207 -1.45 21.84 19.47
CA GLY A 207 -0.37 22.13 20.41
C GLY A 207 0.91 21.29 20.23
N SER A 208 1.06 20.65 19.08
CA SER A 208 2.16 19.77 18.74
C SER A 208 2.64 20.06 17.31
N VAL A 209 3.80 19.48 16.94
CA VAL A 209 4.32 19.42 15.57
C VAL A 209 4.08 18.05 14.92
N VAL A 210 3.41 17.15 15.64
CA VAL A 210 3.16 15.79 15.18
C VAL A 210 2.07 15.80 14.11
N GLU A 211 2.39 15.30 12.94
CA GLU A 211 1.41 15.07 11.87
C GLU A 211 0.43 13.98 12.30
N GLU A 212 -0.86 14.25 12.17
CA GLU A 212 -1.91 13.26 12.47
C GLU A 212 -2.90 13.06 11.32
N GLN A 213 -2.81 13.89 10.29
CA GLN A 213 -3.66 13.81 9.10
C GLN A 213 -2.84 14.24 7.88
N ALA A 214 -3.03 13.53 6.79
CA ALA A 214 -2.51 13.92 5.49
C ALA A 214 -3.58 13.68 4.42
N GLY A 215 -3.65 14.55 3.42
CA GLY A 215 -4.59 14.36 2.32
C GLY A 215 -4.10 15.07 1.07
N CYS A 216 -4.32 14.44 -0.08
CA CYS A 216 -3.96 15.01 -1.38
C CYS A 216 -4.92 14.55 -2.47
N THR A 217 -4.96 15.30 -3.57
CA THR A 217 -5.60 14.90 -4.82
C THR A 217 -4.53 14.65 -5.86
N VAL A 218 -4.56 13.48 -6.49
CA VAL A 218 -3.62 13.07 -7.53
C VAL A 218 -4.36 12.84 -8.83
N ARG A 219 -3.82 13.33 -9.95
CA ARG A 219 -4.26 13.03 -11.29
C ARG A 219 -3.32 12.01 -11.91
N TYR A 220 -3.88 10.93 -12.45
CA TYR A 220 -3.12 9.85 -13.08
C TYR A 220 -3.17 9.91 -14.61
N ASP A 221 -2.14 9.39 -15.27
CA ASP A 221 -2.05 9.37 -16.73
C ASP A 221 -3.13 8.50 -17.38
N GLY A 222 -3.58 7.43 -16.70
CA GLY A 222 -4.71 6.58 -17.09
C GLY A 222 -6.09 7.26 -16.99
N GLY A 223 -6.13 8.52 -16.58
CA GLY A 223 -7.33 9.34 -16.44
C GLY A 223 -7.86 9.39 -15.00
N GLY A 224 -8.85 10.27 -14.80
CA GLY A 224 -9.51 10.44 -13.50
C GLY A 224 -8.68 11.16 -12.45
N TRP A 225 -9.29 11.33 -11.30
CA TRP A 225 -8.75 11.95 -10.10
C TRP A 225 -8.84 10.96 -8.96
N VAL A 226 -7.88 10.99 -8.05
CA VAL A 226 -7.93 10.19 -6.82
C VAL A 226 -7.66 11.09 -5.63
N ASP A 227 -8.57 11.06 -4.68
CA ASP A 227 -8.43 11.75 -3.40
C ASP A 227 -7.95 10.77 -2.34
N PHE A 228 -6.88 11.14 -1.65
CA PHE A 228 -6.28 10.38 -0.57
C PHE A 228 -6.47 11.10 0.75
N TYR A 229 -6.81 10.37 1.77
CA TYR A 229 -6.88 10.84 3.14
C TYR A 229 -6.38 9.77 4.11
N ASP A 230 -5.34 10.11 4.85
CA ASP A 230 -4.75 9.31 5.90
C ASP A 230 -4.95 10.04 7.25
N GLY A 231 -5.57 9.38 8.21
CA GLY A 231 -5.87 9.95 9.52
C GLY A 231 -5.55 9.01 10.66
N PHE A 232 -4.75 9.48 11.64
CA PHE A 232 -4.26 8.71 12.79
C PHE A 232 -4.89 9.13 14.11
N ARG A 233 -6.13 9.57 14.09
CA ARG A 233 -6.83 10.07 15.28
C ARG A 233 -8.10 9.30 15.60
N GLN A 234 -8.33 8.19 14.96
CA GLN A 234 -9.55 7.40 15.15
C GLN A 234 -9.48 6.53 16.40
N ALA A 235 -10.64 6.27 17.00
CA ALA A 235 -10.72 5.20 18.01
C ALA A 235 -10.52 3.86 17.32
N SER A 236 -9.77 2.94 17.94
CA SER A 236 -9.46 1.63 17.35
C SER A 236 -10.67 0.79 16.92
N SER A 237 -11.83 1.03 17.57
CA SER A 237 -13.10 0.40 17.18
C SER A 237 -13.70 0.93 15.88
N THR A 238 -13.15 2.04 15.35
CA THR A 238 -13.59 2.69 14.12
C THR A 238 -12.53 2.68 13.04
N ASP A 239 -11.41 1.97 13.26
CA ASP A 239 -10.37 1.78 12.26
C ASP A 239 -10.97 1.15 11.02
N ARG A 240 -10.70 1.76 9.88
CA ARG A 240 -11.15 1.25 8.59
C ARG A 240 -10.33 1.86 7.46
N GLN A 241 -10.12 1.08 6.43
CA GLN A 241 -9.63 1.54 5.15
C GLN A 241 -10.71 1.29 4.11
N THR A 242 -10.96 2.28 3.28
CA THR A 242 -11.95 2.20 2.21
C THR A 242 -11.36 2.79 0.95
N LEU A 243 -11.22 1.96 -0.07
CA LEU A 243 -10.78 2.38 -1.37
C LEU A 243 -11.97 2.26 -2.34
N LYS A 244 -12.28 3.33 -3.05
CA LYS A 244 -13.41 3.40 -3.98
C LYS A 244 -12.92 3.81 -5.37
N LEU A 245 -13.51 3.18 -6.37
CA LEU A 245 -13.27 3.45 -7.78
C LEU A 245 -14.63 3.70 -8.45
N TYR A 246 -14.82 4.87 -8.99
CA TYR A 246 -16.05 5.28 -9.65
C TYR A 246 -15.85 5.29 -11.18
N PHE A 247 -16.80 4.68 -11.86
CA PHE A 247 -16.84 4.57 -13.31
C PHE A 247 -18.14 5.19 -13.85
N GLU A 248 -18.25 5.36 -15.16
CA GLU A 248 -19.48 5.84 -15.80
C GLU A 248 -20.72 4.98 -15.50
N LEU A 249 -20.52 3.70 -15.25
CA LEU A 249 -21.60 2.71 -15.15
C LEU A 249 -21.61 1.97 -13.81
N GLY A 250 -20.87 2.43 -12.83
CA GLY A 250 -20.85 1.77 -11.54
C GLY A 250 -19.66 2.16 -10.65
N ASP A 251 -19.49 1.40 -9.61
CA ASP A 251 -18.40 1.58 -8.65
C ASP A 251 -17.87 0.24 -8.12
N VAL A 252 -16.62 0.27 -7.67
CA VAL A 252 -15.95 -0.82 -6.96
C VAL A 252 -15.45 -0.28 -5.64
N ILE A 253 -15.77 -0.95 -4.55
CA ILE A 253 -15.33 -0.60 -3.19
C ILE A 253 -14.53 -1.77 -2.64
N LEU A 254 -13.26 -1.51 -2.30
CA LEU A 254 -12.40 -2.43 -1.57
C LEU A 254 -12.38 -1.99 -0.10
N LEU A 255 -12.51 -2.95 0.79
CA LEU A 255 -12.60 -2.71 2.23
C LEU A 255 -11.43 -3.38 2.94
N ASP A 256 -10.91 -2.71 3.96
CA ASP A 256 -9.78 -3.07 4.80
C ASP A 256 -8.39 -2.82 4.16
N TRP A 257 -7.36 -2.70 5.01
CA TRP A 257 -5.95 -2.44 4.66
C TRP A 257 -5.40 -3.48 3.66
N ILE A 258 -5.58 -4.75 3.97
CA ILE A 258 -5.41 -5.84 3.03
C ILE A 258 -6.82 -6.23 2.60
N PRO A 259 -7.25 -5.82 1.41
CA PRO A 259 -8.64 -5.99 1.04
C PRO A 259 -8.98 -7.47 0.91
N ALA A 260 -9.78 -7.93 1.84
CA ALA A 260 -10.39 -9.25 1.79
C ALA A 260 -11.83 -9.18 1.26
N ARG A 261 -12.36 -7.97 1.07
CA ARG A 261 -13.75 -7.71 0.75
C ARG A 261 -13.85 -6.72 -0.41
N VAL A 262 -14.79 -7.01 -1.31
CA VAL A 262 -15.10 -6.13 -2.44
C VAL A 262 -16.60 -6.01 -2.59
N ARG A 263 -17.07 -4.82 -2.91
CA ARG A 263 -18.43 -4.58 -3.37
C ARG A 263 -18.36 -3.95 -4.75
N VAL A 264 -19.18 -4.44 -5.67
CA VAL A 264 -19.34 -3.88 -7.01
C VAL A 264 -20.81 -3.55 -7.23
N ASN A 265 -21.09 -2.31 -7.60
CA ASN A 265 -22.39 -1.90 -8.08
C ASN A 265 -22.24 -1.49 -9.55
N ALA A 266 -23.06 -2.04 -10.45
CA ALA A 266 -22.86 -1.82 -11.87
C ALA A 266 -24.18 -1.83 -12.65
N LEU A 267 -24.26 -0.91 -13.61
CA LEU A 267 -25.28 -0.88 -14.64
C LEU A 267 -24.72 -1.54 -15.92
N VAL A 268 -25.04 -2.80 -16.13
CA VAL A 268 -24.47 -3.61 -17.22
C VAL A 268 -25.54 -4.47 -17.89
N PRO A 269 -25.44 -4.75 -19.20
CA PRO A 269 -26.29 -5.71 -19.84
C PRO A 269 -25.97 -7.13 -19.35
N PRO A 270 -26.92 -8.08 -19.48
CA PRO A 270 -26.72 -9.47 -19.07
C PRO A 270 -25.47 -10.13 -19.64
N SER A 271 -25.10 -9.80 -20.87
CA SER A 271 -23.86 -10.30 -21.51
C SER A 271 -22.58 -9.88 -20.80
N GLN A 272 -22.55 -8.68 -20.21
CA GLN A 272 -21.39 -8.17 -19.47
C GLN A 272 -21.40 -8.53 -17.99
N THR A 273 -22.56 -8.86 -17.43
CA THR A 273 -22.66 -9.31 -16.02
C THR A 273 -21.70 -10.45 -15.73
N ARG A 274 -21.63 -11.43 -16.64
CA ARG A 274 -20.70 -12.56 -16.50
C ARG A 274 -19.24 -12.12 -16.49
N VAL A 275 -18.86 -11.18 -17.35
CA VAL A 275 -17.48 -10.66 -17.44
C VAL A 275 -17.09 -10.03 -16.12
N VAL A 276 -17.94 -9.17 -15.55
CA VAL A 276 -17.69 -8.54 -14.24
C VAL A 276 -17.59 -9.58 -13.13
N THR A 277 -18.49 -10.58 -13.10
CA THR A 277 -18.49 -11.64 -12.08
C THR A 277 -17.21 -12.50 -12.14
N GLU A 278 -16.75 -12.82 -13.35
CA GLU A 278 -15.53 -13.62 -13.54
C GLU A 278 -14.25 -12.89 -13.08
N MET A 279 -14.28 -11.55 -13.03
CA MET A 279 -13.16 -10.77 -12.51
C MET A 279 -13.02 -10.85 -10.99
N PHE A 280 -14.11 -11.12 -10.27
CA PHE A 280 -14.17 -11.23 -8.82
C PHE A 280 -14.62 -12.64 -8.39
N PRO A 281 -13.72 -13.64 -8.44
CA PRO A 281 -14.08 -15.03 -8.15
C PRO A 281 -14.65 -15.19 -6.74
N GLY A 282 -15.75 -15.89 -6.63
CA GLY A 282 -16.43 -16.14 -5.35
C GLY A 282 -17.40 -15.02 -4.92
N ALA A 283 -17.48 -13.92 -5.67
CA ALA A 283 -18.47 -12.89 -5.41
C ALA A 283 -19.89 -13.42 -5.72
N ARG A 284 -20.81 -13.10 -4.81
CA ARG A 284 -22.24 -13.32 -5.05
C ARG A 284 -22.74 -12.19 -5.96
N LEU A 285 -23.65 -12.51 -6.87
CA LEU A 285 -24.30 -11.55 -7.75
C LEU A 285 -25.79 -11.48 -7.42
N ASP A 286 -26.25 -10.30 -7.08
CA ASP A 286 -27.67 -9.97 -6.94
C ASP A 286 -28.08 -9.01 -8.07
N ILE A 287 -29.18 -9.31 -8.77
CA ILE A 287 -29.78 -8.40 -9.74
C ILE A 287 -30.78 -7.53 -8.99
N VAL A 288 -30.46 -6.26 -8.83
CA VAL A 288 -31.29 -5.32 -8.06
C VAL A 288 -32.44 -4.78 -8.89
N GLU A 289 -32.18 -4.48 -10.16
CA GLU A 289 -33.16 -3.90 -11.08
C GLU A 289 -32.90 -4.36 -12.51
N ARG A 290 -33.98 -4.45 -13.29
CA ARG A 290 -33.94 -4.74 -14.75
C ARG A 290 -34.71 -3.67 -15.50
N TYR A 291 -34.09 -3.13 -16.52
CA TYR A 291 -34.71 -2.17 -17.42
C TYR A 291 -35.32 -2.89 -18.64
N ALA A 292 -36.46 -2.40 -19.13
CA ALA A 292 -37.13 -2.95 -20.33
C ALA A 292 -36.43 -2.51 -21.64
N ALA A 293 -35.59 -1.49 -21.57
CA ALA A 293 -34.82 -0.93 -22.68
C ALA A 293 -33.45 -0.46 -22.17
N PRO A 294 -32.48 -0.24 -23.07
CA PRO A 294 -31.17 0.32 -22.65
C PRO A 294 -31.35 1.67 -21.97
N SER A 295 -30.80 1.83 -20.80
CA SER A 295 -30.84 3.10 -20.03
C SER A 295 -29.84 4.14 -20.51
N ARG A 296 -29.07 3.84 -21.55
CA ARG A 296 -27.91 4.61 -22.01
C ARG A 296 -28.23 5.61 -23.13
N GLU A 297 -29.39 6.24 -23.15
CA GLU A 297 -29.73 7.22 -24.19
C GLU A 297 -28.72 8.36 -24.36
N TYR A 298 -28.06 8.74 -23.29
CA TYR A 298 -27.03 9.78 -23.29
C TYR A 298 -25.63 9.32 -23.74
N TRP A 299 -25.38 8.01 -23.74
CA TRP A 299 -24.04 7.44 -23.94
C TRP A 299 -23.95 6.52 -25.14
N SER A 300 -24.95 6.55 -26.02
CA SER A 300 -25.07 5.63 -27.16
C SER A 300 -23.89 5.77 -28.12
N ARG A 301 -22.94 4.89 -28.01
CA ARG A 301 -21.94 4.64 -29.04
C ARG A 301 -22.38 3.46 -29.90
N GLY A 302 -23.46 3.63 -30.66
CA GLY A 302 -23.75 2.91 -31.91
C GLY A 302 -23.78 1.38 -31.92
N ALA A 303 -23.95 0.68 -30.81
CA ALA A 303 -24.12 -0.77 -30.78
C ALA A 303 -25.57 -1.16 -30.50
N GLU A 304 -26.04 -2.26 -31.06
CA GLU A 304 -27.29 -2.89 -30.65
C GLU A 304 -27.24 -3.11 -29.13
N GLN A 305 -28.24 -2.56 -28.44
CA GLN A 305 -28.19 -2.46 -27.00
C GLN A 305 -29.15 -3.50 -26.39
N GLU A 306 -28.60 -4.37 -25.59
CA GLU A 306 -29.37 -5.20 -24.68
C GLU A 306 -29.97 -4.33 -23.56
N PRO A 307 -31.13 -4.72 -22.99
CA PRO A 307 -31.66 -4.07 -21.80
C PRO A 307 -30.66 -4.14 -20.65
N ASP A 308 -30.43 -3.00 -20.01
CA ASP A 308 -29.53 -2.93 -18.88
C ASP A 308 -30.14 -3.51 -17.60
N GLN A 309 -29.29 -3.92 -16.69
CA GLN A 309 -29.65 -4.31 -15.33
C GLN A 309 -28.66 -3.73 -14.32
N VAL A 310 -29.17 -3.33 -13.16
CA VAL A 310 -28.35 -2.99 -12.02
C VAL A 310 -27.98 -4.26 -11.27
N VAL A 311 -26.69 -4.50 -11.14
CA VAL A 311 -26.16 -5.63 -10.39
C VAL A 311 -25.44 -5.11 -9.16
N ASP A 312 -25.63 -5.77 -8.03
CA ASP A 312 -24.89 -5.58 -6.80
C ASP A 312 -24.16 -6.89 -6.49
N MET A 313 -22.85 -6.79 -6.28
CA MET A 313 -22.05 -7.91 -5.82
C MET A 313 -21.65 -7.60 -4.37
N PRO A 314 -22.52 -7.96 -3.41
CA PRO A 314 -22.23 -7.72 -2.02
C PRO A 314 -21.03 -8.55 -1.59
N ASP A 315 -20.32 -8.04 -0.58
CA ASP A 315 -19.18 -8.69 0.04
C ASP A 315 -19.49 -10.14 0.41
N PRO A 316 -18.78 -11.14 -0.13
CA PRO A 316 -19.02 -12.55 0.20
C PRO A 316 -18.64 -12.88 1.65
N LEU A 317 -17.88 -12.02 2.31
CA LEU A 317 -17.42 -12.17 3.70
C LEU A 317 -18.27 -11.33 4.68
N ASP A 318 -19.34 -10.68 4.20
CA ASP A 318 -20.29 -10.00 5.09
C ASP A 318 -21.39 -11.01 5.52
N PRO A 319 -21.17 -11.81 6.56
CA PRO A 319 -22.20 -12.73 7.04
C PRO A 319 -23.36 -11.92 7.61
N PRO A 320 -24.59 -12.38 7.50
CA PRO A 320 -25.69 -11.76 8.21
C PRO A 320 -25.48 -11.94 9.71
N GLY A 321 -24.97 -10.91 10.37
CA GLY A 321 -24.70 -10.89 11.81
C GLY A 321 -23.71 -9.81 12.22
N PRO A 322 -23.54 -9.56 13.53
CA PRO A 322 -22.53 -8.62 14.01
C PRO A 322 -21.14 -9.09 13.57
N PRO A 323 -20.28 -8.17 13.10
CA PRO A 323 -18.95 -8.54 12.63
C PRO A 323 -18.14 -9.17 13.75
N ASP A 324 -17.70 -10.41 13.55
CA ASP A 324 -16.67 -11.00 14.39
C ASP A 324 -15.32 -10.35 14.09
N THR A 325 -14.98 -9.33 14.88
CA THR A 325 -13.74 -8.56 14.74
C THR A 325 -12.49 -9.45 14.82
N ALA A 326 -12.54 -10.50 15.66
CA ALA A 326 -11.42 -11.42 15.82
C ALA A 326 -11.22 -12.29 14.57
N GLY A 327 -12.30 -12.78 13.97
CA GLY A 327 -12.24 -13.54 12.73
C GLY A 327 -11.74 -12.72 11.55
N ARG A 328 -12.11 -11.44 11.47
CA ARG A 328 -11.61 -10.53 10.45
C ARG A 328 -10.10 -10.28 10.58
N GLU A 329 -9.61 -10.04 11.78
CA GLU A 329 -8.19 -9.81 12.02
C GLU A 329 -7.34 -11.04 11.67
N ILE A 330 -7.81 -12.24 12.00
CA ILE A 330 -7.16 -13.51 11.63
C ILE A 330 -7.10 -13.64 10.11
N LEU A 331 -8.20 -13.35 9.42
CA LEU A 331 -8.26 -13.43 7.94
C LEU A 331 -7.31 -12.43 7.29
N LYS A 332 -7.31 -11.19 7.77
CA LYS A 332 -6.42 -10.12 7.31
C LYS A 332 -4.95 -10.52 7.47
N THR A 333 -4.56 -10.97 8.66
CA THR A 333 -3.19 -11.40 8.95
C THR A 333 -2.76 -12.57 8.06
N ARG A 334 -3.63 -13.57 7.89
CA ARG A 334 -3.38 -14.69 6.98
C ARG A 334 -3.19 -14.23 5.54
N ARG A 335 -4.09 -13.37 5.04
CA ARG A 335 -4.03 -12.82 3.70
C ARG A 335 -2.73 -12.04 3.49
N TYR A 336 -2.40 -11.15 4.42
CA TYR A 336 -1.17 -10.38 4.36
C TYR A 336 0.05 -11.30 4.24
N GLY A 337 0.11 -12.37 5.05
CA GLY A 337 1.17 -13.36 4.94
C GLY A 337 1.23 -14.04 3.56
N GLU A 338 0.09 -14.31 2.94
CA GLU A 338 0.03 -14.87 1.58
C GLU A 338 0.62 -13.88 0.54
N LEU A 339 0.35 -12.58 0.68
CA LEU A 339 0.88 -11.55 -0.22
C LEU A 339 2.39 -11.39 -0.08
N LEU A 340 2.91 -11.38 1.16
CA LEU A 340 4.36 -11.36 1.41
C LEU A 340 5.06 -12.56 0.80
N ARG A 341 4.52 -13.77 0.97
CA ARG A 341 5.08 -14.97 0.35
C ARG A 341 5.08 -14.88 -1.18
N ALA A 342 4.02 -14.33 -1.77
CA ALA A 342 3.96 -14.11 -3.21
C ALA A 342 5.03 -13.13 -3.68
N MET A 343 5.26 -12.03 -2.96
CA MET A 343 6.31 -11.07 -3.24
C MET A 343 7.70 -11.71 -3.13
N PHE A 344 8.01 -12.38 -2.05
CA PHE A 344 9.30 -13.08 -1.90
C PHE A 344 9.53 -14.10 -3.03
N THR A 345 8.49 -14.83 -3.40
CA THR A 345 8.54 -15.80 -4.50
C THR A 345 8.86 -15.13 -5.84
N ASP A 346 8.19 -14.02 -6.14
CA ASP A 346 8.37 -13.25 -7.38
C ASP A 346 9.80 -12.71 -7.50
N GLN A 347 10.31 -12.07 -6.44
CA GLN A 347 11.66 -11.53 -6.43
C GLN A 347 12.72 -12.64 -6.50
N ALA A 348 12.51 -13.75 -5.80
CA ALA A 348 13.39 -14.91 -5.86
C ALA A 348 13.41 -15.57 -7.25
N ALA A 349 12.28 -15.57 -7.95
CA ALA A 349 12.21 -16.08 -9.32
C ALA A 349 13.11 -15.24 -10.26
N TRP A 350 13.09 -13.92 -10.14
CA TRP A 350 13.95 -13.02 -10.92
C TRP A 350 15.44 -13.17 -10.55
N ILE A 351 15.76 -13.40 -9.28
CA ILE A 351 17.16 -13.67 -8.87
C ILE A 351 17.70 -14.91 -9.59
N ARG A 352 16.85 -15.94 -9.80
CA ARG A 352 17.22 -17.18 -10.49
C ARG A 352 17.18 -17.07 -12.00
N ASP A 353 16.22 -16.32 -12.53
CA ASP A 353 15.96 -16.15 -13.96
C ASP A 353 15.67 -14.68 -14.26
N ARG A 354 16.61 -14.02 -14.96
CA ARG A 354 16.53 -12.59 -15.29
C ARG A 354 15.42 -12.26 -16.30
N ASP A 355 14.86 -13.24 -16.97
CA ASP A 355 13.74 -13.08 -17.89
C ASP A 355 12.37 -13.15 -17.17
N HIS A 356 12.36 -13.48 -15.88
CA HIS A 356 11.13 -13.48 -15.08
C HIS A 356 10.54 -12.07 -14.95
N PRO A 357 9.26 -11.84 -15.34
CA PRO A 357 8.62 -10.57 -15.19
C PRO A 357 8.21 -10.32 -13.73
N ARG A 358 8.80 -9.33 -13.08
CA ARG A 358 8.43 -8.95 -11.70
C ARG A 358 7.21 -8.03 -11.68
N ARG A 359 6.35 -8.20 -10.70
CA ARG A 359 5.21 -7.29 -10.46
C ARG A 359 5.64 -5.98 -9.82
N VAL A 360 6.54 -6.04 -8.87
CA VAL A 360 7.14 -4.88 -8.23
C VAL A 360 8.61 -4.81 -8.63
N THR A 361 9.00 -3.65 -9.11
CA THR A 361 10.37 -3.37 -9.56
C THR A 361 10.91 -2.16 -8.78
N GLU A 362 12.17 -1.84 -8.98
CA GLU A 362 12.83 -0.67 -8.40
C GLU A 362 12.05 0.64 -8.68
N ALA A 363 11.49 0.75 -9.90
CA ALA A 363 10.76 1.94 -10.33
C ALA A 363 9.51 2.18 -9.49
N GLY A 364 8.77 1.13 -9.11
CA GLY A 364 7.53 1.28 -8.33
C GLY A 364 7.77 1.96 -6.99
N GLY A 365 8.82 1.55 -6.27
CA GLY A 365 9.20 2.16 -5.00
C GLY A 365 9.56 3.64 -5.15
N TYR A 366 10.28 3.99 -6.20
CA TYR A 366 10.68 5.37 -6.48
C TYR A 366 9.49 6.25 -6.91
N ASP A 367 8.62 5.75 -7.76
CA ASP A 367 7.45 6.49 -8.24
C ASP A 367 6.49 6.82 -7.09
N ALA A 368 6.29 5.88 -6.18
CA ALA A 368 5.49 6.11 -4.97
C ALA A 368 6.15 7.15 -4.06
N LEU A 369 7.47 7.05 -3.86
CA LEU A 369 8.26 8.01 -3.09
C LEU A 369 8.19 9.41 -3.73
N ALA A 370 8.31 9.52 -5.04
CA ALA A 370 8.23 10.79 -5.76
C ALA A 370 6.85 11.46 -5.60
N THR A 371 5.77 10.67 -5.67
CA THR A 371 4.42 11.17 -5.45
C THR A 371 4.23 11.66 -4.01
N ALA A 372 4.76 10.92 -3.02
CA ALA A 372 4.73 11.30 -1.61
C ALA A 372 5.49 12.60 -1.35
N HIS A 373 6.67 12.75 -1.92
CA HIS A 373 7.46 13.99 -1.84
C HIS A 373 6.77 15.20 -2.48
N GLU A 374 6.12 15.00 -3.62
CA GLU A 374 5.36 16.07 -4.27
C GLU A 374 4.18 16.51 -3.40
N ALA A 375 3.45 15.55 -2.79
CA ALA A 375 2.36 15.84 -1.87
C ALA A 375 2.85 16.59 -0.64
N ASP A 376 3.92 16.13 -0.02
CA ASP A 376 4.55 16.77 1.12
C ASP A 376 5.01 18.21 0.82
N ARG A 377 5.69 18.41 -0.30
CA ARG A 377 6.14 19.73 -0.76
C ARG A 377 4.96 20.69 -0.97
N LEU A 378 3.90 20.23 -1.63
CA LEU A 378 2.71 21.05 -1.87
C LEU A 378 1.98 21.37 -0.57
N ALA A 379 1.87 20.41 0.35
CA ALA A 379 1.24 20.64 1.65
C ALA A 379 1.98 21.71 2.47
N LYS A 380 3.31 21.70 2.44
CA LYS A 380 4.14 22.73 3.09
C LYS A 380 3.95 24.12 2.48
N LEU A 381 3.87 24.20 1.15
CA LEU A 381 3.64 25.47 0.45
C LEU A 381 2.25 26.05 0.76
N THR A 382 1.22 25.21 0.82
CA THR A 382 -0.14 25.63 1.14
C THR A 382 -0.31 25.95 2.64
N GLY A 383 0.36 25.20 3.53
CA GLY A 383 0.39 25.48 4.98
C GLY A 383 1.01 26.82 5.32
N LEU A 384 2.05 27.24 4.61
CA LEU A 384 2.65 28.57 4.75
C LEU A 384 1.70 29.69 4.32
N ALA A 385 0.77 29.42 3.40
CA ALA A 385 -0.24 30.37 2.94
C ALA A 385 -1.48 30.45 3.84
N VAL A 386 -1.72 29.45 4.68
CA VAL A 386 -2.90 29.36 5.56
C VAL A 386 -2.65 29.97 6.95
N ASP A 387 -1.39 30.16 7.35
CA ASP A 387 -1.04 30.88 8.59
C ASP A 387 -1.32 32.40 8.53
N GLU A 388 -1.64 32.95 7.36
CA GLU A 388 -2.18 34.30 7.22
C GLU A 388 -3.70 34.29 7.42
N ASP A 389 -4.11 34.26 8.69
CA ASP A 389 -5.33 34.91 9.22
C ASP A 389 -6.70 34.52 8.62
N LEU A 390 -7.06 33.22 8.69
CA LEU A 390 -8.45 32.80 8.46
C LEU A 390 -9.44 33.44 9.48
N THR A 391 -8.98 33.96 10.61
CA THR A 391 -9.77 34.72 11.55
C THR A 391 -10.25 36.04 10.96
N THR A 392 -9.53 36.61 10.00
CA THR A 392 -9.91 37.85 9.32
C THR A 392 -10.96 37.65 8.23
N VAL A 393 -10.99 36.45 7.59
CA VAL A 393 -11.89 36.17 6.45
C VAL A 393 -13.28 35.72 6.91
N TYR A 394 -13.39 35.00 8.03
CA TYR A 394 -14.65 34.37 8.44
C TYR A 394 -15.29 35.00 9.71
N GLY A 395 -14.70 36.03 10.29
CA GLY A 395 -15.25 36.70 11.51
C GLY A 395 -15.38 35.70 12.68
N ARG A 396 -15.27 36.17 13.91
CA ARG A 396 -15.59 35.35 15.08
C ARG A 396 -17.01 34.83 14.96
N ARG A 397 -17.22 33.51 14.94
CA ARG A 397 -18.57 32.96 15.14
C ARG A 397 -19.08 33.45 16.48
N PRO A 398 -20.32 33.99 16.56
CA PRO A 398 -20.91 34.29 17.83
C PRO A 398 -21.04 33.01 18.65
N ASP A 399 -20.68 33.05 19.92
CA ASP A 399 -20.82 31.97 20.88
C ASP A 399 -22.29 31.55 20.96
N HIS A 400 -22.66 30.49 20.28
CA HIS A 400 -23.95 29.84 20.49
C HIS A 400 -23.84 28.94 21.72
N GLU A 401 -24.22 29.45 22.87
CA GLU A 401 -24.55 28.63 24.03
C GLU A 401 -25.65 27.63 23.66
N PHE A 402 -25.29 26.38 23.47
CA PHE A 402 -26.26 25.30 23.48
C PHE A 402 -26.75 25.07 24.91
N ARG A 403 -27.87 25.70 25.29
CA ARG A 403 -28.64 25.26 26.46
C ARG A 403 -29.29 23.93 26.09
N ARG A 404 -28.91 22.89 26.79
CA ARG A 404 -29.64 21.62 26.77
C ARG A 404 -30.97 21.79 27.50
N PRO A 405 -32.07 21.14 27.04
CA PRO A 405 -33.30 21.04 27.80
C PRO A 405 -33.15 20.14 29.02
#